data_591e827057e4e894115b87166b729fc4
#
_entry.id   591e827057e4e894115b87166b729fc4
#
_cell.length_a   1.000
_cell.length_b   1.000
_cell.length_c   1.000
_cell.angle_alpha   90.00
_cell.angle_beta   90.00
_cell.angle_gamma   90.00
#
_symmetry.space_group_name_H-M   'P 1'
#
loop_
_entity.id
_entity.type
_entity.pdbx_description
1 polymer ?
#
loop_
_entity_poly.entity_id
_entity_poly.type
_entity_poly.pdbx_seq_one_letter_code
_entity_poly.pdbx_strand_id
1 'polypeptide(L)'
;MEWLNPAGAWAVLGFLPVIALYVLKRKARRTPVPSLLLWKKTEERTRQNRPFQRLRSQLLLWLQLAMVALLALALMRPVTAGGLKGESVFVFDLSASMQAVNEQGVSRMEEAKRQALDLLSGMRDGDAVTVLAAGASFSPVVSRSTDHALAEHAIRSLEAGNGGADLSGALSLAAAMKRETSGMEIYVFTDSAVEIPQDAHLRAVGEGASNVSLMDMSLQPEENTAFVRLVSWGEDAQVEVECYADGALCDVRAVSLTDGESQGVLLTVPEGTRSAMARVSPGGALAVDDTRWAVAQSRRQYTALLVTEGNVFLEEALRLRPELNLVLASPQDVQAATGCDLYIYDGVLPQTLPETGAVWAVNPTEAVAGITPSEAAQGHGTLRA
;
A
#
# COMPACT_ATOMS: atom_id res chain seq x y z
N MET A 1 36.60 0.23 6.12
CA MET A 1 36.79 0.85 4.79
C MET A 1 36.52 -0.22 3.75
N GLU A 2 35.45 -0.10 3.05
CA GLU A 2 35.11 -0.97 1.91
C GLU A 2 35.41 -0.21 0.62
N TRP A 3 35.89 -0.94 -0.39
CA TRP A 3 36.22 -0.38 -1.69
C TRP A 3 35.12 -0.74 -2.69
N LEU A 4 34.33 0.24 -3.15
CA LEU A 4 33.25 -0.01 -4.10
C LEU A 4 33.74 -0.53 -5.46
N ASN A 5 34.98 -0.19 -5.82
CA ASN A 5 35.59 -0.62 -7.07
C ASN A 5 37.04 -1.08 -6.85
N PRO A 6 37.29 -2.33 -6.41
CA PRO A 6 38.64 -2.84 -6.24
C PRO A 6 39.45 -2.89 -7.53
N ALA A 7 38.79 -2.93 -8.71
CA ALA A 7 39.45 -2.87 -10.01
C ALA A 7 40.12 -1.49 -10.27
N GLY A 8 39.69 -0.45 -9.56
CA GLY A 8 40.34 0.87 -9.60
C GLY A 8 41.82 0.84 -9.13
N ALA A 9 42.25 -0.19 -8.38
CA ALA A 9 43.64 -0.38 -7.97
C ALA A 9 44.59 -0.54 -9.19
N TRP A 10 44.08 -1.01 -10.34
CA TRP A 10 44.91 -1.10 -11.54
C TRP A 10 45.40 0.28 -12.03
N ALA A 11 44.76 1.38 -11.64
CA ALA A 11 45.21 2.73 -11.96
C ALA A 11 46.60 3.05 -11.34
N VAL A 12 47.02 2.31 -10.30
CA VAL A 12 48.37 2.40 -9.72
C VAL A 12 49.45 2.06 -10.74
N LEU A 13 49.14 1.24 -11.76
CA LEU A 13 50.07 0.99 -12.87
C LEU A 13 50.47 2.27 -13.62
N GLY A 14 49.68 3.35 -13.53
CA GLY A 14 50.00 4.65 -14.04
C GLY A 14 51.28 5.29 -13.46
N PHE A 15 51.79 4.79 -12.31
CA PHE A 15 53.11 5.20 -11.79
C PHE A 15 54.28 4.74 -12.68
N LEU A 16 54.15 3.60 -13.34
CA LEU A 16 55.24 3.02 -14.16
C LEU A 16 55.67 3.96 -15.32
N PRO A 17 54.76 4.50 -16.17
CA PRO A 17 55.17 5.42 -17.23
C PRO A 17 55.73 6.74 -16.68
N VAL A 18 55.19 7.26 -15.57
CA VAL A 18 55.72 8.50 -14.96
C VAL A 18 57.15 8.28 -14.45
N ILE A 19 57.44 7.19 -13.76
CA ILE A 19 58.76 6.86 -13.27
C ILE A 19 59.72 6.56 -14.46
N ALA A 20 59.23 5.81 -15.45
CA ALA A 20 60.01 5.50 -16.63
C ALA A 20 60.50 6.76 -17.37
N LEU A 21 59.65 7.76 -17.53
CA LEU A 21 59.99 9.05 -18.16
C LEU A 21 61.10 9.81 -17.39
N TYR A 22 61.16 9.64 -16.08
CA TYR A 22 62.18 10.26 -15.23
C TYR A 22 63.47 9.46 -15.20
N VAL A 23 63.42 8.11 -15.28
CA VAL A 23 64.59 7.23 -15.32
C VAL A 23 65.24 7.19 -16.66
N LEU A 24 64.48 7.24 -17.76
CA LEU A 24 64.95 7.27 -19.14
C LEU A 24 65.53 8.66 -19.57
N LYS A 25 66.20 9.31 -18.66
CA LYS A 25 66.83 10.59 -18.94
C LYS A 25 67.91 10.41 -20.06
N ARG A 26 67.74 11.10 -21.18
CA ARG A 26 68.69 11.09 -22.34
C ARG A 26 70.12 11.34 -21.83
N LYS A 27 70.99 10.38 -22.05
CA LYS A 27 72.44 10.60 -21.88
C LYS A 27 72.88 11.70 -22.85
N ALA A 28 73.35 12.81 -22.33
CA ALA A 28 73.92 13.87 -23.14
C ALA A 28 75.09 13.31 -23.91
N ARG A 29 75.03 13.39 -25.25
CA ARG A 29 76.10 12.97 -26.13
C ARG A 29 77.25 13.97 -25.95
N ARG A 30 78.42 13.54 -25.52
CA ARG A 30 79.61 14.37 -25.43
C ARG A 30 80.15 14.61 -26.84
N THR A 31 80.02 15.83 -27.36
CA THR A 31 80.66 16.26 -28.61
C THR A 31 81.96 16.96 -28.26
N PRO A 32 83.07 16.51 -28.79
CA PRO A 32 84.35 17.18 -28.54
C PRO A 32 84.34 18.53 -29.24
N VAL A 33 84.65 19.59 -28.51
CA VAL A 33 84.69 20.96 -29.00
C VAL A 33 86.13 21.45 -28.96
N PRO A 34 86.73 22.01 -30.06
CA PRO A 34 88.15 22.24 -30.12
C PRO A 34 88.70 23.41 -29.30
N SER A 35 87.90 24.26 -28.72
CA SER A 35 88.37 25.34 -27.82
C SER A 35 87.36 25.60 -26.68
N LEU A 36 87.86 25.61 -25.44
CA LEU A 36 87.05 25.82 -24.22
C LEU A 36 87.26 27.24 -23.63
N LEU A 37 87.99 28.10 -24.18
CA LEU A 37 88.37 29.37 -23.55
C LEU A 37 87.23 30.35 -23.39
N LEU A 38 86.33 30.42 -24.35
CA LEU A 38 85.10 31.25 -24.29
C LEU A 38 84.02 30.65 -23.42
N TRP A 39 83.94 29.33 -23.30
CA TRP A 39 82.93 28.65 -22.53
C TRP A 39 83.20 28.66 -21.01
N LYS A 40 84.47 28.68 -20.59
CA LYS A 40 84.83 28.79 -19.17
C LYS A 40 84.32 30.09 -18.55
N LYS A 41 84.41 31.22 -19.22
CA LYS A 41 83.94 32.52 -18.76
C LYS A 41 82.39 32.58 -18.61
N THR A 42 81.67 31.82 -19.40
CA THR A 42 80.18 31.76 -19.38
C THR A 42 79.71 30.77 -18.29
N GLU A 43 80.47 29.71 -18.02
CA GLU A 43 80.12 28.70 -17.04
C GLU A 43 80.18 29.24 -15.59
N GLU A 44 81.16 30.14 -15.30
CA GLU A 44 81.23 30.77 -13.99
C GLU A 44 80.04 31.67 -13.67
N ARG A 45 79.45 32.34 -14.69
CA ARG A 45 78.22 33.14 -14.53
C ARG A 45 76.92 32.29 -14.41
N THR A 46 76.91 31.09 -14.93
CA THR A 46 75.73 30.23 -14.95
C THR A 46 75.63 29.29 -13.77
N ARG A 47 76.75 29.09 -13.03
CA ARG A 47 76.77 28.22 -11.84
C ARG A 47 76.04 28.76 -10.62
N GLN A 48 75.75 30.06 -10.56
CA GLN A 48 75.09 30.67 -9.40
C GLN A 48 73.58 30.37 -9.30
N ASN A 49 72.92 29.80 -10.31
CA ASN A 49 71.45 29.58 -10.30
C ASN A 49 71.02 28.10 -10.44
N ARG A 50 71.91 27.11 -10.19
CA ARG A 50 71.62 25.69 -10.37
C ARG A 50 70.91 24.96 -9.24
N PRO A 51 70.83 25.42 -7.94
CA PRO A 51 70.17 24.65 -6.90
C PRO A 51 68.66 24.53 -7.14
N PHE A 52 68.02 25.55 -7.67
CA PHE A 52 66.55 25.55 -7.88
C PHE A 52 66.07 24.68 -9.06
N GLN A 53 66.90 24.39 -10.06
CA GLN A 53 66.46 23.54 -11.18
C GLN A 53 66.37 22.05 -10.80
N ARG A 54 67.20 21.57 -9.89
CA ARG A 54 67.10 20.20 -9.35
C ARG A 54 65.90 20.01 -8.46
N LEU A 55 65.57 20.98 -7.61
CA LEU A 55 64.39 20.97 -6.78
C LEU A 55 63.11 21.00 -7.62
N ARG A 56 63.05 21.81 -8.64
CA ARG A 56 61.87 21.95 -9.49
C ARG A 56 61.55 20.68 -10.27
N SER A 57 62.54 19.90 -10.69
CA SER A 57 62.29 18.62 -11.40
C SER A 57 61.85 17.51 -10.42
N GLN A 58 62.29 17.55 -9.18
CA GLN A 58 61.81 16.60 -8.15
C GLN A 58 60.43 16.93 -7.67
N LEU A 59 60.12 18.20 -7.51
CA LEU A 59 58.78 18.67 -7.09
C LEU A 59 57.73 18.33 -8.14
N LEU A 60 58.05 18.45 -9.42
CA LEU A 60 57.16 18.07 -10.52
C LEU A 60 56.86 16.55 -10.52
N LEU A 61 57.91 15.72 -10.27
CA LEU A 61 57.71 14.28 -10.16
C LEU A 61 56.77 13.92 -9.00
N TRP A 62 56.98 14.51 -7.84
CA TRP A 62 56.12 14.26 -6.66
C TRP A 62 54.68 14.73 -6.93
N LEU A 63 54.50 15.85 -7.60
CA LEU A 63 53.15 16.36 -7.99
C LEU A 63 52.46 15.40 -8.95
N GLN A 64 53.15 14.86 -9.95
CA GLN A 64 52.61 13.90 -10.88
C GLN A 64 52.27 12.57 -10.19
N LEU A 65 53.11 12.08 -9.32
CA LEU A 65 52.84 10.87 -8.53
C LEU A 65 51.64 11.08 -7.60
N ALA A 66 51.54 12.25 -6.94
CA ALA A 66 50.40 12.58 -6.09
C ALA A 66 49.12 12.64 -6.90
N MET A 67 49.13 13.20 -8.11
CA MET A 67 47.99 13.25 -8.99
C MET A 67 47.49 11.86 -9.42
N VAL A 68 48.43 10.96 -9.77
CA VAL A 68 48.08 9.57 -10.13
C VAL A 68 47.57 8.83 -8.89
N ALA A 69 48.13 9.07 -7.70
CA ALA A 69 47.64 8.48 -6.46
C ALA A 69 46.20 8.93 -6.13
N LEU A 70 45.92 10.24 -6.25
CA LEU A 70 44.62 10.79 -6.02
C LEU A 70 43.59 10.26 -7.04
N LEU A 71 43.98 10.12 -8.31
CA LEU A 71 43.17 9.56 -9.35
C LEU A 71 42.82 8.08 -9.08
N ALA A 72 43.84 7.30 -8.69
CA ALA A 72 43.63 5.90 -8.30
C ALA A 72 42.71 5.80 -7.09
N LEU A 73 42.89 6.64 -6.09
CA LEU A 73 42.04 6.69 -4.90
C LEU A 73 40.59 7.09 -5.24
N ALA A 74 40.40 8.05 -6.16
CA ALA A 74 39.09 8.44 -6.65
C ALA A 74 38.38 7.32 -7.45
N LEU A 75 39.14 6.55 -8.26
CA LEU A 75 38.61 5.41 -9.01
C LEU A 75 38.28 4.21 -8.10
N MET A 76 39.02 4.01 -7.03
CA MET A 76 38.73 2.96 -6.04
C MET A 76 37.48 3.27 -5.21
N ARG A 77 36.99 4.51 -5.23
CA ARG A 77 35.80 4.96 -4.45
C ARG A 77 35.83 4.42 -3.02
N PRO A 78 36.79 4.84 -2.19
CA PRO A 78 36.79 4.42 -0.80
C PRO A 78 35.52 4.91 -0.14
N VAL A 79 34.67 3.97 0.28
CA VAL A 79 33.57 4.26 1.21
C VAL A 79 34.14 4.00 2.58
N THR A 80 34.17 5.03 3.41
CA THR A 80 34.36 4.77 4.81
C THR A 80 33.26 3.82 5.23
N ALA A 81 33.58 2.68 5.83
CA ALA A 81 32.62 1.79 6.48
C ALA A 81 31.99 2.48 7.72
N GLY A 82 31.74 3.74 7.67
CA GLY A 82 30.90 4.64 8.43
C GLY A 82 29.66 5.00 7.61
N GLY A 83 29.42 4.34 6.46
CA GLY A 83 28.14 4.35 5.78
C GLY A 83 27.14 3.62 6.64
N LEU A 84 26.15 4.34 7.12
CA LEU A 84 24.88 3.91 7.73
C LEU A 84 24.97 2.55 8.45
N LYS A 85 25.72 2.51 9.55
CA LYS A 85 25.72 1.39 10.48
C LYS A 85 24.45 1.50 11.31
N GLY A 86 23.39 1.04 10.79
CA GLY A 86 22.08 1.05 11.40
C GLY A 86 21.11 1.87 10.55
N GLU A 87 20.55 1.26 9.52
CA GLU A 87 19.33 1.75 8.90
C GLU A 87 18.19 0.90 9.44
N SER A 88 17.15 1.55 9.95
CA SER A 88 15.99 0.84 10.47
C SER A 88 14.72 1.32 9.76
N VAL A 89 13.82 0.37 9.50
CA VAL A 89 12.50 0.64 8.97
C VAL A 89 11.47 0.28 10.02
N PHE A 90 10.67 1.23 10.44
CA PHE A 90 9.55 1.07 11.35
C PHE A 90 8.26 1.04 10.56
N VAL A 91 7.54 -0.08 10.58
CA VAL A 91 6.26 -0.27 9.91
C VAL A 91 5.17 -0.25 10.97
N PHE A 92 4.27 0.74 10.91
CA PHE A 92 3.15 0.88 11.82
C PHE A 92 1.86 0.43 11.15
N ASP A 93 1.17 -0.46 11.80
CA ASP A 93 -0.21 -0.79 11.52
C ASP A 93 -1.12 0.36 11.98
N LEU A 94 -1.90 0.92 11.07
CA LEU A 94 -2.89 1.96 11.37
C LEU A 94 -4.33 1.44 11.25
N SER A 95 -4.54 0.13 11.34
CA SER A 95 -5.88 -0.44 11.34
C SER A 95 -6.71 0.01 12.54
N ALA A 96 -8.02 -0.14 12.43
CA ALA A 96 -8.96 0.22 13.49
C ALA A 96 -8.67 -0.52 14.81
N SER A 97 -8.22 -1.77 14.76
CA SER A 97 -7.89 -2.58 15.93
C SER A 97 -6.78 -1.97 16.79
N MET A 98 -5.89 -1.15 16.20
CA MET A 98 -4.86 -0.42 16.93
C MET A 98 -5.40 0.69 17.85
N GLN A 99 -6.69 1.04 17.74
CA GLN A 99 -7.37 1.93 18.70
C GLN A 99 -7.77 1.21 19.99
N ALA A 100 -7.82 -0.12 19.98
CA ALA A 100 -8.25 -0.89 21.15
C ALA A 100 -7.41 -0.54 22.39
N VAL A 101 -8.08 -0.32 23.51
CA VAL A 101 -7.47 0.06 24.78
C VAL A 101 -7.34 -1.14 25.71
N ASN A 102 -6.29 -1.16 26.50
CA ASN A 102 -6.12 -2.11 27.57
C ASN A 102 -6.87 -1.66 28.85
N GLU A 103 -6.81 -2.45 29.91
CA GLU A 103 -7.43 -2.13 31.21
C GLU A 103 -6.96 -0.80 31.83
N GLN A 104 -5.76 -0.34 31.46
CA GLN A 104 -5.20 0.94 31.92
C GLN A 104 -5.62 2.13 31.03
N GLY A 105 -6.42 1.90 29.97
CA GLY A 105 -6.86 2.93 29.04
C GLY A 105 -5.79 3.34 28.01
N VAL A 106 -4.72 2.56 27.86
CA VAL A 106 -3.67 2.80 26.85
C VAL A 106 -4.02 2.05 25.58
N SER A 107 -4.04 2.76 24.45
CA SER A 107 -4.31 2.12 23.16
C SER A 107 -3.11 1.30 22.66
N ARG A 108 -3.38 0.30 21.81
CA ARG A 108 -2.34 -0.49 21.13
C ARG A 108 -1.42 0.42 20.31
N MET A 109 -1.96 1.46 19.71
CA MET A 109 -1.19 2.47 18.98
C MET A 109 -0.21 3.22 19.89
N GLU A 110 -0.66 3.65 21.08
CA GLU A 110 0.23 4.32 22.03
C GLU A 110 1.34 3.38 22.55
N GLU A 111 1.01 2.11 22.72
CA GLU A 111 2.01 1.11 23.06
C GLU A 111 3.04 0.91 21.93
N ALA A 112 2.57 0.80 20.67
CA ALA A 112 3.43 0.70 19.49
C ALA A 112 4.36 1.92 19.37
N LYS A 113 3.84 3.14 19.54
CA LYS A 113 4.64 4.36 19.55
C LYS A 113 5.70 4.35 20.64
N ARG A 114 5.34 3.94 21.85
CA ARG A 114 6.30 3.85 22.97
C ARG A 114 7.44 2.89 22.63
N GLN A 115 7.12 1.67 22.17
CA GLN A 115 8.15 0.68 21.78
C GLN A 115 9.05 1.21 20.65
N ALA A 116 8.49 1.90 19.67
CA ALA A 116 9.26 2.49 18.58
C ALA A 116 10.17 3.63 19.04
N LEU A 117 9.68 4.49 19.94
CA LEU A 117 10.48 5.58 20.51
C LEU A 117 11.62 5.06 21.39
N ASP A 118 11.39 3.98 22.12
CA ASP A 118 12.45 3.32 22.90
C ASP A 118 13.54 2.77 21.97
N LEU A 119 13.17 2.14 20.85
CA LEU A 119 14.12 1.69 19.83
C LEU A 119 14.87 2.88 19.20
N LEU A 120 14.15 3.95 18.82
CA LEU A 120 14.73 5.16 18.24
C LEU A 120 15.75 5.80 19.18
N SER A 121 15.46 5.84 20.49
CA SER A 121 16.36 6.41 21.50
C SER A 121 17.65 5.59 21.69
N GLY A 122 17.60 4.30 21.38
CA GLY A 122 18.76 3.39 21.39
C GLY A 122 19.62 3.45 20.13
N MET A 123 19.17 4.13 19.06
CA MET A 123 19.93 4.29 17.82
C MET A 123 21.09 5.27 18.00
N ARG A 124 22.14 5.10 17.21
CA ARG A 124 23.31 6.00 17.25
C ARG A 124 23.06 7.25 16.44
N ASP A 125 23.69 8.35 16.83
CA ASP A 125 23.71 9.56 16.03
C ASP A 125 24.21 9.27 14.61
N GLY A 126 23.37 9.59 13.60
CA GLY A 126 23.67 9.34 12.19
C GLY A 126 23.14 8.02 11.63
N ASP A 127 22.53 7.15 12.44
CA ASP A 127 21.74 6.03 11.93
C ASP A 127 20.48 6.57 11.25
N ALA A 128 20.11 5.99 10.10
CA ALA A 128 18.94 6.44 9.35
C ALA A 128 17.70 5.66 9.76
N VAL A 129 16.57 6.33 9.85
CA VAL A 129 15.27 5.71 10.10
C VAL A 129 14.28 6.05 9.00
N THR A 130 13.50 5.05 8.60
CA THR A 130 12.34 5.19 7.73
C THR A 130 11.10 4.79 8.54
N VAL A 131 10.06 5.60 8.49
CA VAL A 131 8.77 5.31 9.13
C VAL A 131 7.72 5.11 8.05
N LEU A 132 7.14 3.92 7.99
CA LEU A 132 6.06 3.56 7.08
C LEU A 132 4.76 3.44 7.86
N ALA A 133 3.74 4.12 7.41
CA ALA A 133 2.38 4.04 7.93
C ALA A 133 1.52 3.17 7.01
N ALA A 134 0.97 2.07 7.54
CA ALA A 134 0.09 1.16 6.82
C ALA A 134 -1.35 1.40 7.26
N GLY A 135 -2.06 2.27 6.55
CA GLY A 135 -3.50 2.49 6.65
C GLY A 135 -4.26 1.81 5.51
N ALA A 136 -5.33 2.41 5.00
CA ALA A 136 -6.05 1.91 3.82
C ALA A 136 -5.14 1.79 2.57
N SER A 137 -4.08 2.58 2.52
CA SER A 137 -2.91 2.43 1.67
C SER A 137 -1.67 2.72 2.51
N PHE A 138 -0.54 2.12 2.17
CA PHE A 138 0.71 2.43 2.87
C PHE A 138 1.38 3.69 2.32
N SER A 139 2.07 4.42 3.18
CA SER A 139 2.86 5.59 2.79
C SER A 139 4.09 5.77 3.66
N PRO A 140 5.21 6.24 3.11
CA PRO A 140 6.34 6.67 3.91
C PRO A 140 6.04 8.03 4.56
N VAL A 141 6.09 8.09 5.88
CA VAL A 141 5.95 9.32 6.66
C VAL A 141 7.31 10.00 6.84
N VAL A 142 8.34 9.19 7.06
CA VAL A 142 9.74 9.61 7.08
C VAL A 142 10.55 8.66 6.21
N SER A 143 11.43 9.18 5.36
CA SER A 143 12.29 8.38 4.49
C SER A 143 13.75 8.65 4.77
N ARG A 144 14.48 7.62 5.21
CA ARG A 144 15.94 7.59 5.41
C ARG A 144 16.49 8.84 6.10
N SER A 145 15.79 9.30 7.14
CA SER A 145 16.22 10.48 7.90
C SER A 145 17.23 10.10 8.99
N THR A 146 18.28 10.88 9.11
CA THR A 146 19.21 10.84 10.23
C THR A 146 18.83 11.83 11.34
N ASP A 147 17.78 12.61 11.11
CA ASP A 147 17.18 13.49 12.11
C ASP A 147 16.16 12.69 12.94
N HIS A 148 16.61 12.20 14.08
CA HIS A 148 15.76 11.41 14.98
C HIS A 148 14.64 12.25 15.62
N ALA A 149 14.82 13.57 15.76
CA ALA A 149 13.75 14.44 16.27
C ALA A 149 12.57 14.54 15.27
N LEU A 150 12.87 14.58 13.96
CA LEU A 150 11.86 14.50 12.91
C LEU A 150 11.11 13.17 12.96
N ALA A 151 11.84 12.05 13.11
CA ALA A 151 11.24 10.73 13.22
C ALA A 151 10.38 10.57 14.48
N GLU A 152 10.85 11.07 15.63
CA GLU A 152 10.10 11.09 16.88
C GLU A 152 8.78 11.86 16.72
N HIS A 153 8.84 13.07 16.14
CA HIS A 153 7.64 13.87 15.89
C HIS A 153 6.65 13.13 14.97
N ALA A 154 7.14 12.52 13.91
CA ALA A 154 6.32 11.76 12.99
C ALA A 154 5.65 10.55 13.68
N ILE A 155 6.41 9.77 14.47
CA ILE A 155 5.87 8.63 15.22
C ILE A 155 4.77 9.09 16.20
N ARG A 156 5.00 10.18 16.93
CA ARG A 156 4.01 10.71 17.88
C ARG A 156 2.72 11.18 17.19
N SER A 157 2.81 11.65 15.95
CA SER A 157 1.66 12.14 15.17
C SER A 157 0.86 11.05 14.46
N LEU A 158 1.31 9.78 14.48
CA LEU A 158 0.56 8.68 13.88
C LEU A 158 -0.74 8.46 14.66
N GLU A 159 -1.82 8.23 13.94
CA GLU A 159 -3.14 7.89 14.50
C GLU A 159 -3.68 6.65 13.78
N ALA A 160 -4.29 5.74 14.55
CA ALA A 160 -4.98 4.60 13.98
C ALA A 160 -6.25 5.05 13.24
N GLY A 161 -6.49 4.48 12.07
CA GLY A 161 -7.68 4.74 11.26
C GLY A 161 -8.89 3.95 11.71
N ASN A 162 -10.01 4.08 10.97
CA ASN A 162 -11.26 3.33 11.24
C ASN A 162 -11.47 2.15 10.27
N GLY A 163 -10.45 1.77 9.53
CA GLY A 163 -10.50 0.72 8.52
C GLY A 163 -9.41 -0.34 8.67
N GLY A 164 -9.26 -1.16 7.64
CA GLY A 164 -8.13 -2.10 7.55
C GLY A 164 -6.82 -1.43 7.20
N ALA A 165 -5.72 -2.19 7.28
CA ALA A 165 -4.38 -1.73 6.93
C ALA A 165 -3.78 -2.54 5.77
N ASP A 166 -3.12 -1.86 4.84
CA ASP A 166 -2.29 -2.48 3.80
C ASP A 166 -0.88 -2.77 4.34
N LEU A 167 -0.79 -3.70 5.29
CA LEU A 167 0.48 -4.17 5.83
C LEU A 167 1.32 -4.90 4.77
N SER A 168 0.69 -5.63 3.86
CA SER A 168 1.39 -6.42 2.84
C SER A 168 2.19 -5.53 1.90
N GLY A 169 1.62 -4.40 1.47
CA GLY A 169 2.29 -3.41 0.65
C GLY A 169 3.46 -2.74 1.38
N ALA A 170 3.25 -2.34 2.64
CA ALA A 170 4.30 -1.74 3.47
C ALA A 170 5.47 -2.70 3.73
N LEU A 171 5.18 -3.97 4.04
CA LEU A 171 6.19 -5.01 4.25
C LEU A 171 6.96 -5.33 2.96
N SER A 172 6.28 -5.34 1.82
CA SER A 172 6.92 -5.54 0.52
C SER A 172 7.90 -4.42 0.19
N LEU A 173 7.54 -3.16 0.50
CA LEU A 173 8.44 -2.02 0.37
C LEU A 173 9.63 -2.12 1.33
N ALA A 174 9.39 -2.41 2.61
CA ALA A 174 10.45 -2.59 3.60
C ALA A 174 11.44 -3.70 3.21
N ALA A 175 10.93 -4.83 2.71
CA ALA A 175 11.75 -5.94 2.21
C ALA A 175 12.55 -5.56 0.95
N ALA A 176 12.01 -4.71 0.07
CA ALA A 176 12.74 -4.18 -1.08
C ALA A 176 13.89 -3.27 -0.63
N MET A 177 13.65 -2.37 0.31
CA MET A 177 14.68 -1.50 0.90
C MET A 177 15.81 -2.29 1.56
N LYS A 178 15.46 -3.35 2.31
CA LYS A 178 16.44 -4.24 2.96
C LYS A 178 17.36 -4.93 1.96
N ARG A 179 16.85 -5.32 0.77
CA ARG A 179 17.68 -5.93 -0.29
C ARG A 179 18.70 -4.96 -0.87
N GLU A 180 18.42 -3.66 -0.84
CA GLU A 180 19.35 -2.63 -1.33
C GLU A 180 20.40 -2.23 -0.28
N THR A 181 20.09 -2.38 1.01
CA THR A 181 20.95 -1.93 2.11
C THR A 181 21.24 -3.09 3.05
N SER A 182 22.48 -3.59 3.00
CA SER A 182 22.92 -4.63 3.92
C SER A 182 22.99 -4.12 5.37
N GLY A 183 22.45 -4.89 6.31
CA GLY A 183 22.44 -4.53 7.74
C GLY A 183 21.25 -3.65 8.16
N MET A 184 20.25 -3.44 7.28
CA MET A 184 19.00 -2.79 7.63
C MET A 184 18.13 -3.71 8.51
N GLU A 185 17.54 -3.16 9.55
CA GLU A 185 16.60 -3.85 10.43
C GLU A 185 15.16 -3.36 10.17
N ILE A 186 14.20 -4.29 10.19
CA ILE A 186 12.79 -3.99 9.99
C ILE A 186 12.06 -4.32 11.30
N TYR A 187 11.32 -3.36 11.82
CA TYR A 187 10.44 -3.52 12.99
C TYR A 187 9.00 -3.29 12.56
N VAL A 188 8.13 -4.24 12.91
CA VAL A 188 6.71 -4.21 12.54
C VAL A 188 5.88 -4.13 13.80
N PHE A 189 5.11 -3.07 13.95
CA PHE A 189 4.23 -2.80 15.08
C PHE A 189 2.79 -3.07 14.66
N THR A 190 2.22 -4.17 15.11
CA THR A 190 0.85 -4.60 14.76
C THR A 190 0.28 -5.50 15.86
N ASP A 191 -1.02 -5.57 15.95
CA ASP A 191 -1.76 -6.52 16.78
C ASP A 191 -2.20 -7.78 16.01
N SER A 192 -1.98 -7.79 14.70
CA SER A 192 -2.42 -8.84 13.80
C SER A 192 -1.33 -9.89 13.59
N ALA A 193 -1.75 -11.16 13.46
CA ALA A 193 -0.87 -12.22 12.99
C ALA A 193 -0.61 -12.05 11.48
N VAL A 194 0.55 -11.54 11.13
CA VAL A 194 0.97 -11.30 9.75
C VAL A 194 2.26 -12.07 9.45
N GLU A 195 2.37 -12.57 8.23
CA GLU A 195 3.63 -13.14 7.75
C GLU A 195 4.63 -12.01 7.53
N ILE A 196 5.67 -11.97 8.37
CA ILE A 196 6.75 -10.99 8.26
C ILE A 196 7.92 -11.57 7.45
N PRO A 197 8.71 -10.72 6.76
CA PRO A 197 9.95 -11.14 6.12
C PRO A 197 10.88 -11.85 7.10
N GLN A 198 11.65 -12.85 6.59
CA GLN A 198 12.62 -13.61 7.36
C GLN A 198 13.54 -12.72 8.14
N ASP A 199 13.93 -12.04 8.70
CA ASP A 199 14.78 -11.06 9.38
C ASP A 199 14.06 -9.76 9.76
N ALA A 200 12.72 -9.73 9.81
CA ALA A 200 11.97 -8.65 10.42
C ALA A 200 11.62 -8.98 11.86
N HIS A 201 11.56 -7.96 12.71
CA HIS A 201 11.21 -8.08 14.11
C HIS A 201 9.75 -7.69 14.32
N LEU A 202 8.91 -8.68 14.63
CA LEU A 202 7.53 -8.39 15.04
C LEU A 202 7.54 -7.79 16.45
N ARG A 203 6.87 -6.67 16.60
CA ARG A 203 6.56 -6.00 17.86
C ARG A 203 5.06 -6.07 18.05
N ALA A 204 4.61 -7.24 18.52
CA ALA A 204 3.20 -7.44 18.82
C ALA A 204 2.75 -6.52 19.96
N VAL A 205 1.58 -5.93 19.78
CA VAL A 205 0.95 -5.05 20.77
C VAL A 205 -0.46 -5.58 21.10
N GLY A 206 -0.96 -5.27 22.29
CA GLY A 206 -2.35 -5.53 22.66
C GLY A 206 -2.63 -6.93 23.16
N GLU A 207 -1.75 -7.53 23.95
CA GLU A 207 -2.04 -8.79 24.63
C GLU A 207 -3.15 -8.60 25.67
N GLY A 208 -4.15 -9.51 25.67
CA GLY A 208 -5.10 -9.71 26.78
C GLY A 208 -6.30 -8.77 26.84
N ALA A 209 -6.62 -7.99 25.81
CA ALA A 209 -7.84 -7.18 25.80
C ALA A 209 -9.04 -7.99 25.27
N SER A 210 -10.09 -8.14 26.06
CA SER A 210 -11.37 -8.67 25.59
C SER A 210 -12.16 -7.61 24.84
N ASN A 211 -12.89 -8.02 23.81
CA ASN A 211 -13.70 -7.13 22.99
C ASN A 211 -14.99 -7.79 22.51
N VAL A 212 -16.08 -7.05 22.51
CA VAL A 212 -17.34 -7.46 21.88
C VAL A 212 -17.58 -6.57 20.66
N SER A 213 -17.67 -7.15 19.49
CA SER A 213 -17.82 -6.41 18.25
C SER A 213 -19.16 -6.67 17.54
N LEU A 214 -19.75 -5.64 16.99
CA LEU A 214 -20.84 -5.72 16.03
C LEU A 214 -20.25 -5.93 14.64
N MET A 215 -20.31 -7.17 14.12
CA MET A 215 -19.71 -7.54 12.86
C MET A 215 -20.49 -7.06 11.66
N ASP A 216 -21.81 -7.19 11.73
CA ASP A 216 -22.70 -6.96 10.60
C ASP A 216 -24.07 -6.50 11.09
N MET A 217 -24.77 -5.69 10.25
CA MET A 217 -26.12 -5.26 10.51
C MET A 217 -26.88 -5.13 9.18
N SER A 218 -28.11 -5.64 9.16
CA SER A 218 -29.04 -5.45 8.05
C SER A 218 -30.42 -5.02 8.54
N LEU A 219 -31.09 -4.17 7.78
CA LEU A 219 -32.43 -3.66 8.06
C LEU A 219 -33.42 -4.23 7.05
N GLN A 220 -34.49 -4.87 7.54
CA GLN A 220 -35.59 -5.44 6.77
C GLN A 220 -36.89 -4.72 7.11
N PRO A 221 -37.17 -3.55 6.52
CA PRO A 221 -38.32 -2.73 6.89
C PRO A 221 -39.67 -3.42 6.63
N GLU A 222 -39.72 -4.30 5.63
CA GLU A 222 -40.92 -5.06 5.27
C GLU A 222 -41.33 -6.08 6.35
N GLU A 223 -40.33 -6.57 7.11
CA GLU A 223 -40.52 -7.52 8.20
C GLU A 223 -40.50 -6.84 9.59
N ASN A 224 -40.35 -5.51 9.61
CA ASN A 224 -40.17 -4.73 10.85
C ASN A 224 -39.04 -5.26 11.74
N THR A 225 -37.95 -5.71 11.11
CA THR A 225 -36.80 -6.30 11.81
C THR A 225 -35.48 -5.70 11.37
N ALA A 226 -34.52 -5.68 12.30
CA ALA A 226 -33.12 -5.50 12.02
C ALA A 226 -32.34 -6.71 12.53
N PHE A 227 -31.47 -7.25 11.71
CA PHE A 227 -30.57 -8.35 12.08
C PHE A 227 -29.19 -7.78 12.40
N VAL A 228 -28.61 -8.24 13.52
CA VAL A 228 -27.26 -7.87 13.95
C VAL A 228 -26.50 -9.12 14.30
N ARG A 229 -25.22 -9.17 13.93
CA ARG A 229 -24.31 -10.25 14.30
C ARG A 229 -23.21 -9.72 15.21
N LEU A 230 -23.04 -10.37 16.36
CA LEU A 230 -22.04 -10.04 17.37
C LEU A 230 -21.01 -11.17 17.50
N VAL A 231 -19.83 -10.81 17.96
CA VAL A 231 -18.77 -11.76 18.35
C VAL A 231 -18.10 -11.23 19.61
N SER A 232 -17.80 -12.12 20.55
CA SER A 232 -16.91 -11.84 21.69
C SER A 232 -15.52 -12.40 21.41
N TRP A 233 -14.50 -11.67 21.78
CA TRP A 233 -13.10 -12.05 21.65
C TRP A 233 -12.40 -11.96 23.00
N GLY A 234 -11.73 -13.04 23.41
CA GLY A 234 -10.91 -13.08 24.60
C GLY A 234 -11.62 -13.59 25.87
N GLU A 235 -12.96 -13.47 25.96
CA GLU A 235 -13.75 -14.00 27.06
C GLU A 235 -15.26 -14.14 26.74
N ASP A 236 -15.97 -14.90 27.53
CA ASP A 236 -17.43 -14.93 27.50
C ASP A 236 -17.99 -13.58 27.97
N ALA A 237 -18.98 -13.06 27.28
CA ALA A 237 -19.54 -11.74 27.58
C ALA A 237 -21.06 -11.76 27.71
N GLN A 238 -21.58 -10.91 28.60
CA GLN A 238 -23.00 -10.59 28.69
C GLN A 238 -23.19 -9.11 28.38
N VAL A 239 -23.92 -8.84 27.34
CA VAL A 239 -24.09 -7.48 26.82
C VAL A 239 -25.54 -7.20 26.50
N GLU A 240 -25.89 -5.92 26.44
CA GLU A 240 -27.16 -5.45 25.89
C GLU A 240 -26.93 -4.85 24.49
N VAL A 241 -27.78 -5.24 23.56
CA VAL A 241 -27.80 -4.66 22.21
C VAL A 241 -28.98 -3.72 22.16
N GLU A 242 -28.70 -2.44 22.09
CA GLU A 242 -29.66 -1.37 21.90
C GLU A 242 -29.88 -1.13 20.39
N CYS A 243 -31.13 -1.02 19.96
CA CYS A 243 -31.51 -0.67 18.60
C CYS A 243 -32.19 0.69 18.55
N TYR A 244 -31.72 1.53 17.67
CA TYR A 244 -32.30 2.85 17.41
C TYR A 244 -32.83 2.90 15.97
N ALA A 245 -34.12 3.18 15.83
CA ALA A 245 -34.78 3.38 14.53
C ALA A 245 -34.96 4.88 14.28
N ASP A 246 -34.43 5.40 13.17
CA ASP A 246 -34.44 6.83 12.83
C ASP A 246 -34.04 7.76 14.00
N GLY A 247 -33.11 7.30 14.83
CA GLY A 247 -32.57 8.03 15.98
C GLY A 247 -33.31 7.82 17.31
N ALA A 248 -34.42 7.06 17.34
CA ALA A 248 -35.17 6.75 18.54
C ALA A 248 -34.92 5.30 19.00
N LEU A 249 -34.68 5.07 20.29
CA LEU A 249 -34.54 3.73 20.88
C LEU A 249 -35.83 2.95 20.65
N CYS A 250 -35.74 1.76 20.04
CA CYS A 250 -36.91 0.95 19.70
C CYS A 250 -36.87 -0.46 20.29
N ASP A 251 -35.70 -1.06 20.48
CA ASP A 251 -35.58 -2.39 21.10
C ASP A 251 -34.27 -2.50 21.92
N VAL A 252 -34.25 -3.36 22.91
CA VAL A 252 -33.07 -3.72 23.71
C VAL A 252 -33.09 -5.22 23.98
N ARG A 253 -31.99 -5.91 23.68
CA ARG A 253 -31.83 -7.33 23.84
C ARG A 253 -30.59 -7.65 24.66
N ALA A 254 -30.78 -8.41 25.75
CA ALA A 254 -29.67 -9.00 26.47
C ALA A 254 -29.15 -10.23 25.69
N VAL A 255 -27.87 -10.34 25.55
CA VAL A 255 -27.19 -11.37 24.74
C VAL A 255 -26.03 -11.93 25.54
N SER A 256 -25.94 -13.27 25.62
CA SER A 256 -24.80 -13.96 26.20
C SER A 256 -23.95 -14.53 25.08
N LEU A 257 -22.69 -14.16 25.02
CA LEU A 257 -21.74 -14.55 23.98
C LEU A 257 -20.70 -15.48 24.57
N THR A 258 -20.37 -16.54 23.84
CA THR A 258 -19.22 -17.41 24.14
C THR A 258 -18.00 -16.88 23.38
N ASP A 259 -16.82 -16.98 23.99
CA ASP A 259 -15.56 -16.55 23.36
C ASP A 259 -15.36 -17.21 21.98
N GLY A 260 -15.07 -16.40 20.96
CA GLY A 260 -14.83 -16.80 19.59
C GLY A 260 -16.08 -17.20 18.79
N GLU A 261 -17.26 -17.28 19.39
CA GLU A 261 -18.50 -17.61 18.68
C GLU A 261 -19.24 -16.36 18.20
N SER A 262 -19.84 -16.48 17.00
CA SER A 262 -20.71 -15.43 16.45
C SER A 262 -22.17 -15.73 16.75
N GLN A 263 -22.90 -14.75 17.23
CA GLN A 263 -24.33 -14.84 17.51
C GLN A 263 -25.12 -13.81 16.70
N GLY A 264 -26.20 -14.28 16.05
CA GLY A 264 -27.16 -13.43 15.36
C GLY A 264 -28.31 -13.04 16.30
N VAL A 265 -28.71 -11.79 16.29
CA VAL A 265 -29.81 -11.23 17.05
C VAL A 265 -30.80 -10.52 16.15
N LEU A 266 -32.09 -10.84 16.28
CA LEU A 266 -33.15 -10.11 15.60
C LEU A 266 -33.70 -9.05 16.55
N LEU A 267 -33.71 -7.81 16.10
CA LEU A 267 -34.20 -6.64 16.78
C LEU A 267 -35.50 -6.17 16.11
N THR A 268 -36.47 -5.70 16.88
CA THR A 268 -37.72 -5.18 16.32
C THR A 268 -37.59 -3.70 16.03
N VAL A 269 -37.99 -3.29 14.82
CA VAL A 269 -38.02 -1.89 14.41
C VAL A 269 -39.43 -1.47 13.99
N PRO A 270 -39.81 -0.20 14.14
CA PRO A 270 -41.11 0.31 13.69
C PRO A 270 -41.29 0.21 12.17
N GLU A 271 -42.52 0.09 11.73
CA GLU A 271 -42.86 0.15 10.30
C GLU A 271 -42.41 1.47 9.67
N GLY A 272 -41.83 1.37 8.45
CA GLY A 272 -41.35 2.54 7.71
C GLY A 272 -40.00 3.08 8.19
N THR A 273 -39.26 2.37 9.08
CA THR A 273 -37.90 2.73 9.48
C THR A 273 -36.98 2.85 8.27
N ARG A 274 -36.31 3.99 8.11
CA ARG A 274 -35.37 4.24 7.03
C ARG A 274 -33.92 3.95 7.38
N SER A 275 -33.57 4.16 8.64
CA SER A 275 -32.24 3.89 9.16
C SER A 275 -32.30 3.24 10.53
N ALA A 276 -31.44 2.28 10.78
CA ALA A 276 -31.31 1.67 12.09
C ALA A 276 -29.84 1.72 12.54
N MET A 277 -29.63 1.90 13.83
CA MET A 277 -28.34 1.85 14.47
C MET A 277 -28.43 0.83 15.61
N ALA A 278 -27.46 -0.08 15.67
CA ALA A 278 -27.28 -0.94 16.84
C ALA A 278 -26.06 -0.48 17.63
N ARG A 279 -26.15 -0.56 18.95
CA ARG A 279 -25.05 -0.29 19.87
C ARG A 279 -24.99 -1.37 20.93
N VAL A 280 -23.78 -1.87 21.22
CA VAL A 280 -23.54 -2.80 22.32
C VAL A 280 -23.17 -2.05 23.60
N SER A 281 -23.68 -2.53 24.74
CA SER A 281 -23.38 -1.96 26.06
C SER A 281 -23.31 -3.09 27.10
N PRO A 282 -22.25 -3.15 27.97
CA PRO A 282 -21.05 -2.34 27.87
C PRO A 282 -20.29 -2.63 26.62
N GLY A 283 -19.58 -1.62 26.09
CA GLY A 283 -18.67 -1.77 24.93
C GLY A 283 -17.40 -2.51 25.30
N GLY A 284 -16.67 -2.98 24.29
CA GLY A 284 -15.40 -3.67 24.43
C GLY A 284 -14.18 -2.74 24.49
N ALA A 285 -13.01 -3.33 24.28
CA ALA A 285 -11.74 -2.58 24.19
C ALA A 285 -11.68 -1.64 22.99
N LEU A 286 -12.49 -1.89 21.95
CA LEU A 286 -12.50 -1.14 20.69
C LEU A 286 -13.84 -0.43 20.46
N ALA A 287 -13.92 0.85 20.84
CA ALA A 287 -15.18 1.60 20.77
C ALA A 287 -15.73 1.78 19.33
N VAL A 288 -14.91 1.68 18.29
CA VAL A 288 -15.34 1.89 16.91
C VAL A 288 -16.23 0.77 16.38
N ASP A 289 -16.17 -0.43 16.93
CA ASP A 289 -16.99 -1.58 16.53
C ASP A 289 -18.17 -1.85 17.49
N ASP A 290 -18.32 -1.03 18.54
CA ASP A 290 -19.50 -1.06 19.43
C ASP A 290 -20.78 -0.61 18.74
N THR A 291 -20.70 0.01 17.57
CA THR A 291 -21.84 0.59 16.86
C THR A 291 -21.85 0.20 15.39
N ARG A 292 -23.04 -0.16 14.88
CA ARG A 292 -23.27 -0.44 13.45
C ARG A 292 -24.54 0.27 12.98
N TRP A 293 -24.56 0.56 11.68
CA TRP A 293 -25.68 1.21 11.01
C TRP A 293 -26.14 0.39 9.82
N ALA A 294 -27.44 0.40 9.59
CA ALA A 294 -28.06 -0.11 8.38
C ALA A 294 -29.08 0.89 7.85
N VAL A 295 -29.19 0.99 6.54
CA VAL A 295 -30.17 1.85 5.86
C VAL A 295 -31.11 0.95 5.09
N ALA A 296 -32.40 1.27 5.14
CA ALA A 296 -33.40 0.59 4.34
C ALA A 296 -33.04 0.72 2.85
N GLN A 297 -32.82 -0.39 2.20
CA GLN A 297 -32.66 -0.38 0.76
C GLN A 297 -34.07 -0.16 0.17
N SER A 298 -34.32 1.01 -0.40
CA SER A 298 -35.50 1.18 -1.20
C SER A 298 -35.36 0.30 -2.46
N ARG A 299 -36.07 -0.80 -2.47
CA ARG A 299 -36.18 -1.60 -3.69
C ARG A 299 -36.94 -0.75 -4.72
N ARG A 300 -36.18 -0.12 -5.63
CA ARG A 300 -36.81 0.58 -6.75
C ARG A 300 -37.56 -0.46 -7.56
N GLN A 301 -38.88 -0.28 -7.65
CA GLN A 301 -39.74 -1.07 -8.55
C GLN A 301 -39.46 -0.62 -9.97
N TYR A 302 -39.12 -1.55 -10.84
CA TYR A 302 -38.95 -1.30 -12.26
C TYR A 302 -40.11 -1.89 -13.00
N THR A 303 -40.69 -1.14 -13.93
CA THR A 303 -41.74 -1.65 -14.82
C THR A 303 -41.08 -2.26 -16.05
N ALA A 304 -41.24 -3.59 -16.20
CA ALA A 304 -40.75 -4.33 -17.35
C ALA A 304 -41.89 -4.73 -18.25
N LEU A 305 -41.84 -4.36 -19.52
CA LEU A 305 -42.74 -4.84 -20.55
C LEU A 305 -42.16 -6.06 -21.24
N LEU A 306 -42.84 -7.21 -21.17
CA LEU A 306 -42.49 -8.40 -21.95
C LEU A 306 -43.49 -8.55 -23.12
N VAL A 307 -42.99 -8.42 -24.33
CA VAL A 307 -43.73 -8.68 -25.57
C VAL A 307 -43.35 -10.07 -26.08
N THR A 308 -44.29 -11.00 -26.01
CA THR A 308 -44.05 -12.42 -26.37
C THR A 308 -45.32 -13.08 -26.92
N GLU A 309 -45.16 -14.12 -27.73
CA GLU A 309 -46.25 -15.02 -28.14
C GLU A 309 -46.61 -16.09 -27.09
N GLY A 310 -45.95 -16.05 -25.90
CA GLY A 310 -46.25 -17.00 -24.81
C GLY A 310 -45.02 -17.79 -24.34
N ASN A 311 -43.90 -17.13 -24.14
CA ASN A 311 -42.68 -17.73 -23.58
C ASN A 311 -42.79 -17.86 -22.05
N VAL A 312 -43.43 -18.93 -21.60
CA VAL A 312 -43.68 -19.21 -20.18
C VAL A 312 -42.36 -19.25 -19.35
N PHE A 313 -41.27 -19.74 -19.92
CA PHE A 313 -39.98 -19.81 -19.20
C PHE A 313 -39.42 -18.43 -18.92
N LEU A 314 -39.49 -17.53 -19.90
CA LEU A 314 -39.02 -16.15 -19.74
C LEU A 314 -39.94 -15.35 -18.79
N GLU A 315 -41.24 -15.56 -18.88
CA GLU A 315 -42.22 -14.95 -17.99
C GLU A 315 -41.98 -15.35 -16.53
N GLU A 316 -41.89 -16.66 -16.26
CA GLU A 316 -41.62 -17.15 -14.89
C GLU A 316 -40.25 -16.74 -14.36
N ALA A 317 -39.22 -16.72 -15.20
CA ALA A 317 -37.88 -16.25 -14.79
C ALA A 317 -37.89 -14.77 -14.39
N LEU A 318 -38.66 -13.92 -15.09
CA LEU A 318 -38.81 -12.50 -14.75
C LEU A 318 -39.68 -12.28 -13.49
N ARG A 319 -40.69 -13.12 -13.28
CA ARG A 319 -41.54 -13.07 -12.05
C ARG A 319 -40.79 -13.44 -10.78
N LEU A 320 -39.67 -14.19 -10.88
CA LEU A 320 -38.79 -14.47 -9.73
C LEU A 320 -38.04 -13.22 -9.21
N ARG A 321 -38.09 -12.11 -9.95
CA ARG A 321 -37.50 -10.84 -9.56
C ARG A 321 -38.53 -9.92 -8.91
N PRO A 322 -38.57 -9.82 -7.59
CA PRO A 322 -39.61 -9.02 -6.91
C PRO A 322 -39.50 -7.52 -7.20
N GLU A 323 -38.35 -7.07 -7.72
CA GLU A 323 -38.14 -5.68 -8.13
C GLU A 323 -38.78 -5.34 -9.47
N LEU A 324 -39.23 -6.35 -10.25
CA LEU A 324 -39.84 -6.15 -11.56
C LEU A 324 -41.39 -6.23 -11.49
N ASN A 325 -42.04 -5.14 -11.82
CA ASN A 325 -43.46 -5.14 -12.14
C ASN A 325 -43.64 -5.54 -13.61
N LEU A 326 -43.92 -6.84 -13.85
CA LEU A 326 -43.97 -7.41 -15.19
C LEU A 326 -45.33 -7.12 -15.86
N VAL A 327 -45.30 -6.40 -16.98
CA VAL A 327 -46.44 -6.16 -17.86
C VAL A 327 -46.28 -7.04 -19.10
N LEU A 328 -47.30 -7.85 -19.40
CA LEU A 328 -47.30 -8.70 -20.58
C LEU A 328 -48.02 -8.02 -21.73
N ALA A 329 -47.48 -8.10 -22.93
CA ALA A 329 -48.10 -7.62 -24.13
C ALA A 329 -47.97 -8.65 -25.27
N SER A 330 -48.97 -8.66 -26.17
CA SER A 330 -48.89 -9.47 -27.36
C SER A 330 -48.04 -8.77 -28.45
N PRO A 331 -47.49 -9.50 -29.42
CA PRO A 331 -46.77 -8.91 -30.55
C PRO A 331 -47.60 -7.90 -31.37
N GLN A 332 -48.94 -8.00 -31.30
CA GLN A 332 -49.84 -7.08 -31.98
C GLN A 332 -49.89 -5.71 -31.30
N ASP A 333 -49.60 -5.65 -30.01
CA ASP A 333 -49.64 -4.45 -29.17
C ASP A 333 -48.25 -3.85 -28.92
N VAL A 334 -47.25 -4.26 -29.69
CA VAL A 334 -45.84 -3.94 -29.50
C VAL A 334 -45.51 -2.44 -29.41
N GLN A 335 -46.37 -1.58 -29.99
CA GLN A 335 -46.19 -0.12 -30.00
C GLN A 335 -46.97 0.62 -28.89
N ALA A 336 -47.79 -0.08 -28.12
CA ALA A 336 -48.79 0.56 -27.24
C ALA A 336 -48.26 0.98 -25.86
N ALA A 337 -47.13 0.42 -25.40
CA ALA A 337 -46.62 0.70 -24.07
C ALA A 337 -45.39 1.62 -24.11
N THR A 338 -45.54 2.79 -23.49
CA THR A 338 -44.47 3.76 -23.26
C THR A 338 -44.26 3.97 -21.77
N GLY A 339 -43.04 4.35 -21.36
CA GLY A 339 -42.76 4.69 -19.96
C GLY A 339 -42.38 3.51 -19.08
N CYS A 340 -41.92 2.38 -19.67
CA CYS A 340 -41.34 1.28 -18.95
C CYS A 340 -39.83 1.49 -18.77
N ASP A 341 -39.28 0.95 -17.65
CA ASP A 341 -37.83 0.98 -17.38
C ASP A 341 -37.09 -0.06 -18.22
N LEU A 342 -37.75 -1.19 -18.55
CA LEU A 342 -37.20 -2.28 -19.34
C LEU A 342 -38.23 -2.78 -20.36
N TYR A 343 -37.79 -2.94 -21.58
CA TYR A 343 -38.58 -3.52 -22.69
C TYR A 343 -37.90 -4.82 -23.12
N ILE A 344 -38.62 -5.92 -23.05
CA ILE A 344 -38.14 -7.24 -23.44
C ILE A 344 -39.01 -7.71 -24.65
N TYR A 345 -38.37 -7.88 -25.79
CA TYR A 345 -38.98 -8.30 -27.02
C TYR A 345 -38.54 -9.73 -27.35
N ASP A 346 -39.47 -10.69 -27.32
CA ASP A 346 -39.20 -12.09 -27.59
C ASP A 346 -39.76 -12.48 -28.98
N GLY A 347 -38.84 -12.73 -29.92
CA GLY A 347 -39.15 -13.09 -31.31
C GLY A 347 -39.57 -11.94 -32.21
N VAL A 348 -39.97 -10.80 -31.66
CA VAL A 348 -40.45 -9.64 -32.42
C VAL A 348 -39.70 -8.37 -32.01
N LEU A 349 -39.65 -7.39 -32.90
CA LEU A 349 -39.13 -6.05 -32.57
C LEU A 349 -40.11 -4.98 -33.04
N PRO A 350 -40.28 -3.84 -32.32
CA PRO A 350 -41.04 -2.73 -32.79
C PRO A 350 -40.33 -2.03 -33.96
N GLN A 351 -41.10 -1.36 -34.84
CA GLN A 351 -40.51 -0.60 -35.95
C GLN A 351 -39.57 0.51 -35.48
N THR A 352 -39.87 1.09 -34.33
CA THR A 352 -39.03 2.09 -33.65
C THR A 352 -38.79 1.66 -32.20
N LEU A 353 -37.57 1.69 -31.77
CA LEU A 353 -37.22 1.39 -30.35
C LEU A 353 -37.72 2.52 -29.44
N PRO A 354 -38.05 2.21 -28.17
CA PRO A 354 -38.39 3.21 -27.17
C PRO A 354 -37.26 4.23 -26.98
N GLU A 355 -37.62 5.51 -26.83
CA GLU A 355 -36.64 6.58 -26.58
C GLU A 355 -36.05 6.52 -25.17
N THR A 356 -36.76 5.93 -24.22
CA THR A 356 -36.36 5.80 -22.81
C THR A 356 -36.53 4.35 -22.36
N GLY A 357 -35.70 3.95 -21.35
CA GLY A 357 -35.68 2.58 -20.84
C GLY A 357 -34.65 1.70 -21.56
N ALA A 358 -34.34 0.56 -20.94
CA ALA A 358 -33.43 -0.44 -21.50
C ALA A 358 -34.21 -1.37 -22.44
N VAL A 359 -33.59 -1.80 -23.54
CA VAL A 359 -34.15 -2.76 -24.49
C VAL A 359 -33.38 -4.05 -24.48
N TRP A 360 -34.09 -5.17 -24.33
CA TRP A 360 -33.56 -6.51 -24.42
C TRP A 360 -34.31 -7.28 -25.51
N ALA A 361 -33.59 -7.63 -26.57
CA ALA A 361 -34.10 -8.44 -27.67
C ALA A 361 -33.74 -9.90 -27.50
N VAL A 362 -34.70 -10.80 -27.44
CA VAL A 362 -34.57 -12.23 -27.34
C VAL A 362 -35.02 -12.85 -28.67
N ASN A 363 -34.18 -13.63 -29.31
CA ASN A 363 -34.44 -14.30 -30.60
C ASN A 363 -35.10 -13.38 -31.67
N PRO A 364 -34.54 -12.20 -31.98
CA PRO A 364 -35.13 -11.29 -32.96
C PRO A 364 -35.14 -11.96 -34.34
N THR A 365 -36.32 -11.90 -35.02
CA THR A 365 -36.51 -12.47 -36.36
C THR A 365 -36.20 -11.47 -37.48
N GLU A 366 -36.22 -10.20 -37.18
CA GLU A 366 -35.96 -9.11 -38.12
C GLU A 366 -34.92 -8.11 -37.59
N ALA A 367 -34.22 -7.42 -38.49
CA ALA A 367 -33.28 -6.40 -38.12
C ALA A 367 -33.96 -5.04 -37.94
N VAL A 368 -33.82 -4.41 -36.76
CA VAL A 368 -34.39 -3.10 -36.47
C VAL A 368 -33.37 -2.25 -35.69
N ALA A 369 -33.17 -1.02 -36.11
CA ALA A 369 -32.38 -0.01 -35.39
C ALA A 369 -31.00 -0.45 -34.91
N GLY A 370 -30.29 -1.23 -35.73
CA GLY A 370 -28.93 -1.72 -35.43
C GLY A 370 -28.89 -3.05 -34.66
N ILE A 371 -30.00 -3.59 -34.24
CA ILE A 371 -30.12 -4.97 -33.74
C ILE A 371 -30.30 -5.89 -34.93
N THR A 372 -29.33 -6.76 -35.20
CA THR A 372 -29.39 -7.75 -36.28
C THR A 372 -29.49 -9.15 -35.69
N PRO A 373 -30.39 -10.00 -36.19
CA PRO A 373 -30.42 -11.41 -35.81
C PRO A 373 -29.09 -12.05 -36.20
N SER A 374 -28.44 -12.74 -35.26
CA SER A 374 -27.33 -13.65 -35.60
C SER A 374 -27.95 -14.93 -36.19
N GLU A 375 -27.27 -15.54 -37.17
CA GLU A 375 -27.65 -16.89 -37.61
C GLU A 375 -27.72 -17.82 -36.41
N ALA A 376 -28.83 -18.54 -36.26
CA ALA A 376 -29.03 -19.46 -35.16
C ALA A 376 -27.84 -20.45 -35.11
N ALA A 377 -27.11 -20.40 -34.03
CA ALA A 377 -26.04 -21.36 -33.80
C ALA A 377 -26.69 -22.74 -33.74
N GLN A 378 -26.53 -23.54 -34.79
CA GLN A 378 -26.85 -24.96 -34.76
C GLN A 378 -25.86 -25.69 -33.84
N GLY A 379 -26.13 -25.61 -32.56
CA GLY A 379 -25.30 -26.30 -31.57
C GLY A 379 -26.03 -26.38 -30.23
N HIS A 380 -26.11 -27.59 -29.71
CA HIS A 380 -26.60 -27.85 -28.35
C HIS A 380 -25.62 -27.22 -27.38
N GLY A 381 -25.91 -26.01 -26.97
CA GLY A 381 -25.16 -25.32 -25.91
C GLY A 381 -25.44 -26.00 -24.58
N THR A 382 -24.48 -26.77 -24.06
CA THR A 382 -24.50 -27.17 -22.66
C THR A 382 -24.15 -25.94 -21.82
N LEU A 383 -25.12 -25.42 -21.06
CA LEU A 383 -24.87 -24.51 -19.96
C LEU A 383 -23.95 -25.21 -18.94
N ARG A 384 -22.71 -24.78 -18.82
CA ARG A 384 -21.88 -25.11 -17.65
C ARG A 384 -22.26 -24.14 -16.53
N ALA A 385 -22.76 -24.72 -15.43
CA ALA A 385 -22.97 -24.04 -14.16
C ALA A 385 -21.66 -23.57 -13.54
#